data_0a9b11157015e5c169544be7c9a4b7df
#
_entry.id   0a9b11157015e5c169544be7c9a4b7df
#
_cell.length_a   1.000
_cell.length_b   1.000
_cell.length_c   1.000
_cell.angle_alpha   90.00
_cell.angle_beta   90.00
_cell.angle_gamma   90.00
#
_symmetry.space_group_name_H-M   'P 1'
#
loop_
_entity.id
_entity.type
_entity.pdbx_description
1 polymer ?
#
loop_
_entity_poly.entity_id
_entity_poly.type
_entity_poly.pdbx_seq_one_letter_code
_entity_poly.pdbx_strand_id
1 'polypeptide(L)'
;LLIGLGAALVLKSGRGLKWNAVGLAFSTLYLAWGVAAQAYITQVAQASLKESGIQAERLLVNPTAFNSILWRLVAMTPDSYYEGFRSLLDEKPQITWRQYPRCDALAQAAAGNAGVAAIAKFSHGFYSLGQQDGRLTVMDLRMGQEPYYFFRFDVGPVQGGAGREIVSRAVGQRPDVASALPWLWARLKGQDVPLPAADHAGRSIQEVQLERCGVQ
;
A
#
# COMPACT_ATOMS: atom_id res chain seq x y z
N LEU A 1 -4.84 27.24 1.14
CA LEU A 1 -6.07 27.56 1.89
C LEU A 1 -5.73 28.28 3.19
N LEU A 2 -4.93 27.72 4.11
CA LEU A 2 -4.57 28.32 5.40
C LEU A 2 -3.86 29.67 5.25
N ILE A 3 -2.95 29.81 4.29
CA ILE A 3 -2.26 31.08 4.00
C ILE A 3 -3.26 32.13 3.49
N GLY A 4 -4.18 31.76 2.61
CA GLY A 4 -5.22 32.65 2.12
C GLY A 4 -6.20 33.09 3.19
N LEU A 5 -6.58 32.17 4.09
CA LEU A 5 -7.44 32.48 5.24
C LEU A 5 -6.72 33.42 6.24
N GLY A 6 -5.45 33.15 6.53
CA GLY A 6 -4.61 34.01 7.37
C GLY A 6 -4.46 35.42 6.78
N ALA A 7 -4.21 35.54 5.47
CA ALA A 7 -4.14 36.79 4.77
C ALA A 7 -5.50 37.53 4.77
N ALA A 8 -6.63 36.85 4.65
CA ALA A 8 -7.96 37.43 4.71
C ALA A 8 -8.27 38.01 6.09
N LEU A 9 -7.85 37.30 7.18
CA LEU A 9 -8.01 37.75 8.57
C LEU A 9 -7.16 38.96 8.89
N VAL A 10 -5.91 39.00 8.42
CA VAL A 10 -4.95 40.08 8.72
C VAL A 10 -5.25 41.34 7.92
N LEU A 11 -5.57 41.19 6.61
CA LEU A 11 -5.71 42.34 5.70
C LEU A 11 -7.08 43.00 5.75
N LYS A 12 -8.08 42.42 6.44
CA LYS A 12 -9.46 42.96 6.58
C LYS A 12 -10.01 43.65 5.30
N SER A 13 -9.57 43.25 4.12
CA SER A 13 -9.86 43.91 2.86
C SER A 13 -10.29 42.89 1.80
N GLY A 14 -11.02 43.33 0.77
CA GLY A 14 -11.44 42.49 -0.36
C GLY A 14 -10.31 41.81 -1.13
N ARG A 15 -9.04 42.20 -0.91
CA ARG A 15 -7.85 41.49 -1.42
C ARG A 15 -7.67 40.13 -0.77
N GLY A 16 -7.93 39.98 0.55
CA GLY A 16 -7.86 38.69 1.24
C GLY A 16 -8.82 37.66 0.64
N LEU A 17 -10.02 38.06 0.27
CA LEU A 17 -11.01 37.18 -0.38
C LEU A 17 -10.52 36.67 -1.76
N LYS A 18 -9.88 37.51 -2.54
CA LYS A 18 -9.29 37.12 -3.84
C LYS A 18 -8.17 36.07 -3.67
N TRP A 19 -7.28 36.27 -2.71
CA TRP A 19 -6.23 35.28 -2.41
C TRP A 19 -6.77 33.97 -1.91
N ASN A 20 -7.86 34.02 -1.11
CA ASN A 20 -8.52 32.78 -0.69
C ASN A 20 -9.17 32.05 -1.88
N ALA A 21 -9.81 32.76 -2.80
CA ALA A 21 -10.39 32.19 -4.02
C ALA A 21 -9.31 31.57 -4.91
N VAL A 22 -8.16 32.21 -5.07
CA VAL A 22 -7.00 31.68 -5.80
C VAL A 22 -6.48 30.41 -5.13
N GLY A 23 -6.32 30.41 -3.80
CA GLY A 23 -5.89 29.23 -3.04
C GLY A 23 -6.88 28.06 -3.18
N LEU A 24 -8.16 28.34 -3.17
CA LEU A 24 -9.21 27.34 -3.37
C LEU A 24 -9.13 26.76 -4.79
N ALA A 25 -8.98 27.62 -5.80
CA ALA A 25 -8.83 27.18 -7.20
C ALA A 25 -7.64 26.24 -7.38
N PHE A 26 -6.46 26.61 -6.86
CA PHE A 26 -5.26 25.73 -6.91
C PHE A 26 -5.49 24.40 -6.18
N SER A 27 -6.12 24.43 -5.00
CA SER A 27 -6.45 23.20 -4.25
C SER A 27 -7.40 22.31 -5.04
N THR A 28 -8.43 22.87 -5.66
CA THR A 28 -9.38 22.12 -6.49
C THR A 28 -8.71 21.54 -7.73
N LEU A 29 -7.85 22.31 -8.41
CA LEU A 29 -7.08 21.83 -9.56
C LEU A 29 -6.15 20.68 -9.17
N TYR A 30 -5.51 20.76 -8.00
CA TYR A 30 -4.65 19.68 -7.52
C TYR A 30 -5.46 18.40 -7.22
N LEU A 31 -6.66 18.52 -6.65
CA LEU A 31 -7.55 17.37 -6.45
C LEU A 31 -8.00 16.76 -7.79
N ALA A 32 -8.40 17.61 -8.75
CA ALA A 32 -8.77 17.18 -10.09
C ALA A 32 -7.61 16.45 -10.79
N TRP A 33 -6.39 16.99 -10.67
CA TRP A 33 -5.17 16.33 -11.12
C TRP A 33 -5.01 14.94 -10.50
N GLY A 34 -5.17 14.81 -9.17
CA GLY A 34 -5.06 13.51 -8.46
C GLY A 34 -6.04 12.48 -9.00
N VAL A 35 -7.30 12.88 -9.25
CA VAL A 35 -8.33 11.99 -9.83
C VAL A 35 -7.97 11.59 -11.27
N ALA A 36 -7.54 12.53 -12.09
CA ALA A 36 -7.13 12.26 -13.47
C ALA A 36 -5.91 11.32 -13.53
N ALA A 37 -4.90 11.57 -12.69
CA ALA A 37 -3.72 10.74 -12.59
C ALA A 37 -4.08 9.31 -12.13
N GLN A 38 -4.95 9.17 -11.11
CA GLN A 38 -5.41 7.86 -10.66
C GLN A 38 -6.15 7.09 -11.76
N ALA A 39 -7.03 7.75 -12.50
CA ALA A 39 -7.76 7.14 -13.61
C ALA A 39 -6.80 6.66 -14.71
N TYR A 40 -5.83 7.49 -15.09
CA TYR A 40 -4.79 7.12 -16.07
C TYR A 40 -3.97 5.92 -15.61
N ILE A 41 -3.43 5.96 -14.39
CA ILE A 41 -2.62 4.87 -13.83
C ILE A 41 -3.45 3.58 -13.70
N THR A 42 -4.73 3.68 -13.36
CA THR A 42 -5.63 2.52 -13.29
C THR A 42 -5.76 1.84 -14.65
N GLN A 43 -5.93 2.61 -15.73
CA GLN A 43 -6.00 2.07 -17.10
C GLN A 43 -4.70 1.38 -17.50
N VAL A 44 -3.55 2.02 -17.23
CA VAL A 44 -2.22 1.44 -17.51
C VAL A 44 -2.03 0.15 -16.72
N ALA A 45 -2.41 0.12 -15.44
CA ALA A 45 -2.28 -1.06 -14.59
C ALA A 45 -3.16 -2.22 -15.09
N GLN A 46 -4.41 -1.94 -15.48
CA GLN A 46 -5.31 -2.97 -16.02
C GLN A 46 -4.78 -3.56 -17.34
N ALA A 47 -4.26 -2.71 -18.23
CA ALA A 47 -3.64 -3.16 -19.47
C ALA A 47 -2.42 -4.06 -19.20
N SER A 48 -1.54 -3.62 -18.29
CA SER A 48 -0.34 -4.38 -17.92
C SER A 48 -0.67 -5.71 -17.22
N LEU A 49 -1.69 -5.77 -16.37
CA LEU A 49 -2.16 -7.02 -15.76
C LEU A 49 -2.66 -8.00 -16.83
N LYS A 50 -3.43 -7.50 -17.79
CA LYS A 50 -3.93 -8.32 -18.91
C LYS A 50 -2.79 -8.86 -19.77
N GLU A 51 -1.81 -8.05 -20.12
CA GLU A 51 -0.61 -8.45 -20.86
C GLU A 51 0.21 -9.51 -20.11
N SER A 52 0.28 -9.39 -18.79
CA SER A 52 0.98 -10.34 -17.90
C SER A 52 0.18 -11.61 -17.61
N GLY A 53 -1.06 -11.73 -18.09
CA GLY A 53 -1.94 -12.87 -17.80
C GLY A 53 -2.44 -12.93 -16.35
N ILE A 54 -2.31 -11.85 -15.58
CA ILE A 54 -2.72 -11.79 -14.18
C ILE A 54 -4.21 -11.43 -14.10
N GLN A 55 -5.01 -12.38 -13.61
CA GLN A 55 -6.45 -12.17 -13.39
C GLN A 55 -6.73 -11.66 -11.98
N ALA A 56 -6.64 -10.35 -11.83
CA ALA A 56 -6.87 -9.70 -10.56
C ALA A 56 -8.37 -9.55 -10.27
N GLU A 57 -8.81 -10.00 -9.10
CA GLU A 57 -10.17 -9.78 -8.58
C GLU A 57 -10.35 -8.35 -8.08
N ARG A 58 -9.28 -7.74 -7.60
CA ARG A 58 -9.26 -6.39 -7.02
C ARG A 58 -7.94 -5.70 -7.39
N LEU A 59 -8.03 -4.41 -7.66
CA LEU A 59 -6.87 -3.55 -7.94
C LEU A 59 -6.93 -2.32 -7.04
N LEU A 60 -5.88 -2.11 -6.27
CA LEU A 60 -5.64 -0.89 -5.50
C LEU A 60 -4.65 -0.01 -6.26
N VAL A 61 -4.96 1.26 -6.40
CA VAL A 61 -4.11 2.26 -7.04
C VAL A 61 -3.99 3.45 -6.11
N ASN A 62 -2.87 3.56 -5.42
CA ASN A 62 -2.61 4.62 -4.45
C ASN A 62 -1.34 5.39 -4.78
N PRO A 63 -1.32 6.72 -4.61
CA PRO A 63 -0.07 7.47 -4.69
C PRO A 63 0.85 7.05 -3.55
N THR A 64 2.16 7.08 -3.79
CA THR A 64 3.14 6.88 -2.72
C THR A 64 3.22 8.12 -1.82
N ALA A 65 3.91 8.00 -0.68
CA ALA A 65 3.96 9.07 0.30
C ALA A 65 4.47 10.40 -0.29
N PHE A 66 3.79 11.50 0.06
CA PHE A 66 4.15 12.89 -0.22
C PHE A 66 4.23 13.28 -1.70
N ASN A 67 3.64 12.52 -2.63
CA ASN A 67 3.61 12.88 -4.05
C ASN A 67 2.36 12.34 -4.76
N SER A 68 2.12 12.83 -5.99
CA SER A 68 1.07 12.37 -6.89
C SER A 68 1.61 11.90 -8.25
N ILE A 69 2.91 11.59 -8.31
CA ILE A 69 3.61 11.19 -9.53
C ILE A 69 3.89 9.69 -9.54
N LEU A 70 4.40 9.14 -8.43
CA LEU A 70 4.67 7.72 -8.26
C LEU A 70 3.49 7.03 -7.56
N TRP A 71 2.98 5.98 -8.17
CA TRP A 71 1.82 5.22 -7.72
C TRP A 71 2.21 3.79 -7.37
N ARG A 72 1.71 3.33 -6.25
CA ARG A 72 1.79 1.94 -5.82
C ARG A 72 0.51 1.21 -6.21
N LEU A 73 0.68 0.01 -6.75
CA LEU A 73 -0.36 -0.83 -7.28
C LEU A 73 -0.36 -2.16 -6.53
N VAL A 74 -1.53 -2.61 -6.08
CA VAL A 74 -1.69 -3.94 -5.49
C VAL A 74 -2.84 -4.64 -6.19
N ALA A 75 -2.54 -5.75 -6.85
CA ALA A 75 -3.53 -6.58 -7.52
C ALA A 75 -3.72 -7.88 -6.73
N MET A 76 -4.96 -8.18 -6.32
CA MET A 76 -5.31 -9.36 -5.54
C MET A 76 -5.81 -10.46 -6.46
N THR A 77 -5.30 -11.67 -6.28
CA THR A 77 -5.83 -12.93 -6.84
C THR A 77 -6.29 -13.84 -5.69
N PRO A 78 -6.92 -14.98 -5.94
CA PRO A 78 -7.37 -15.88 -4.87
C PRO A 78 -6.24 -16.30 -3.90
N ASP A 79 -5.09 -16.66 -4.43
CA ASP A 79 -3.95 -17.28 -3.73
C ASP A 79 -2.74 -16.35 -3.51
N SER A 80 -2.69 -15.25 -4.26
CA SER A 80 -1.53 -14.36 -4.30
C SER A 80 -1.95 -12.89 -4.33
N TYR A 81 -1.00 -12.01 -4.11
CA TYR A 81 -1.13 -10.61 -4.52
C TYR A 81 0.12 -10.17 -5.27
N TYR A 82 -0.08 -9.21 -6.14
CA TYR A 82 0.97 -8.64 -6.96
C TYR A 82 1.17 -7.18 -6.59
N GLU A 83 2.41 -6.78 -6.39
CA GLU A 83 2.78 -5.40 -6.13
C GLU A 83 3.56 -4.84 -7.31
N GLY A 84 3.22 -3.64 -7.71
CA GLY A 84 3.92 -2.91 -8.76
C GLY A 84 3.96 -1.42 -8.46
N PHE A 85 4.86 -0.72 -9.15
CA PHE A 85 5.00 0.73 -9.04
C PHE A 85 4.99 1.37 -10.42
N ARG A 86 4.28 2.48 -10.54
CA ARG A 86 4.21 3.24 -11.79
C ARG A 86 4.41 4.73 -11.52
N SER A 87 5.41 5.31 -12.15
CA SER A 87 5.56 6.77 -12.23
C SER A 87 4.82 7.32 -13.44
N LEU A 88 4.27 8.53 -13.32
CA LEU A 88 3.77 9.28 -14.48
C LEU A 88 4.92 9.69 -15.45
N LEU A 89 6.16 9.60 -14.99
CA LEU A 89 7.37 9.89 -15.76
C LEU A 89 8.04 8.64 -16.36
N ASP A 90 7.47 7.45 -16.16
CA ASP A 90 7.99 6.23 -16.79
C ASP A 90 7.78 6.29 -18.31
N GLU A 91 8.82 6.04 -19.07
CA GLU A 91 8.80 6.07 -20.54
C GLU A 91 7.97 4.90 -21.12
N LYS A 92 8.08 3.72 -20.51
CA LYS A 92 7.41 2.50 -20.97
C LYS A 92 6.12 2.24 -20.18
N PRO A 93 5.03 1.79 -20.82
CA PRO A 93 3.77 1.52 -20.13
C PRO A 93 3.79 0.25 -19.25
N GLN A 94 4.77 -0.65 -19.45
CA GLN A 94 4.88 -1.90 -18.74
C GLN A 94 5.13 -1.67 -17.26
N ILE A 95 4.49 -2.49 -16.42
CA ILE A 95 4.67 -2.50 -14.97
C ILE A 95 5.32 -3.81 -14.58
N THR A 96 6.42 -3.74 -13.81
CA THR A 96 7.05 -4.92 -13.24
C THR A 96 6.25 -5.36 -12.03
N TRP A 97 5.49 -6.44 -12.18
CA TRP A 97 4.71 -7.05 -11.12
C TRP A 97 5.54 -8.05 -10.33
N ARG A 98 5.54 -7.93 -9.01
CA ARG A 98 6.13 -8.91 -8.09
C ARG A 98 5.02 -9.65 -7.38
N GLN A 99 5.07 -10.98 -7.48
CA GLN A 99 4.10 -11.87 -6.86
C GLN A 99 4.50 -12.19 -5.42
N TYR A 100 3.50 -12.22 -4.54
CA TYR A 100 3.63 -12.58 -3.14
C TYR A 100 2.47 -13.49 -2.72
N PRO A 101 2.73 -14.51 -1.87
CA PRO A 101 1.68 -15.41 -1.41
C PRO A 101 0.73 -14.73 -0.42
N ARG A 102 -0.53 -15.11 -0.42
CA ARG A 102 -1.50 -14.74 0.61
C ARG A 102 -1.46 -15.63 1.84
N CYS A 103 -0.57 -16.64 1.84
CA CYS A 103 -0.40 -17.62 2.90
C CYS A 103 -1.66 -18.45 3.18
N ASP A 104 -2.24 -19.03 2.13
CA ASP A 104 -3.48 -19.83 2.22
C ASP A 104 -3.35 -21.03 3.16
N ALA A 105 -2.13 -21.55 3.41
CA ALA A 105 -1.90 -22.56 4.44
C ALA A 105 -2.39 -22.12 5.83
N LEU A 106 -2.48 -20.82 6.08
CA LEU A 106 -3.01 -20.27 7.33
C LEU A 106 -4.52 -20.02 7.29
N ALA A 107 -5.18 -20.23 6.14
CA ALA A 107 -6.62 -19.97 5.99
C ALA A 107 -7.48 -20.78 6.96
N GLN A 108 -7.09 -22.04 7.26
CA GLN A 108 -7.80 -22.88 8.24
C GLN A 108 -7.66 -22.33 9.66
N ALA A 109 -6.47 -21.88 10.04
CA ALA A 109 -6.24 -21.23 11.34
C ALA A 109 -6.98 -19.89 11.44
N ALA A 110 -7.16 -19.21 10.31
CA ALA A 110 -7.88 -17.94 10.21
C ALA A 110 -9.42 -18.15 10.21
N ALA A 111 -9.91 -19.34 9.91
CA ALA A 111 -11.34 -19.63 9.81
C ALA A 111 -12.05 -19.37 11.14
N GLY A 112 -13.10 -18.54 11.12
CA GLY A 112 -13.84 -18.15 12.33
C GLY A 112 -13.13 -17.16 13.26
N ASN A 113 -11.91 -16.71 12.93
CA ASN A 113 -11.21 -15.71 13.72
C ASN A 113 -11.83 -14.31 13.49
N ALA A 114 -12.39 -13.72 14.56
CA ALA A 114 -13.06 -12.43 14.48
C ALA A 114 -12.11 -11.27 14.12
N GLY A 115 -10.84 -11.34 14.52
CA GLY A 115 -9.81 -10.36 14.17
C GLY A 115 -9.50 -10.37 12.67
N VAL A 116 -9.35 -11.57 12.09
CA VAL A 116 -9.18 -11.73 10.63
C VAL A 116 -10.39 -11.17 9.89
N ALA A 117 -11.60 -11.53 10.30
CA ALA A 117 -12.84 -11.06 9.66
C ALA A 117 -12.96 -9.52 9.74
N ALA A 118 -12.61 -8.93 10.88
CA ALA A 118 -12.64 -7.48 11.07
C ALA A 118 -11.66 -6.77 10.12
N ILE A 119 -10.41 -7.25 10.04
CA ILE A 119 -9.40 -6.66 9.15
C ILE A 119 -9.74 -6.91 7.67
N ALA A 120 -10.21 -8.10 7.30
CA ALA A 120 -10.64 -8.39 5.93
C ALA A 120 -11.75 -7.44 5.47
N LYS A 121 -12.72 -7.15 6.34
CA LYS A 121 -13.79 -6.18 6.08
C LYS A 121 -13.24 -4.76 6.00
N PHE A 122 -12.44 -4.34 6.98
CA PHE A 122 -11.85 -3.00 7.05
C PHE A 122 -10.95 -2.70 5.85
N SER A 123 -10.13 -3.68 5.43
CA SER A 123 -9.21 -3.54 4.29
C SER A 123 -9.90 -3.70 2.93
N HIS A 124 -11.21 -3.94 2.91
CA HIS A 124 -11.97 -4.24 1.67
C HIS A 124 -11.38 -5.43 0.90
N GLY A 125 -10.83 -6.42 1.61
CA GLY A 125 -10.21 -7.61 1.02
C GLY A 125 -8.75 -7.44 0.61
N PHE A 126 -8.14 -6.27 0.81
CA PHE A 126 -6.71 -6.06 0.58
C PHE A 126 -5.91 -6.45 1.84
N TYR A 127 -5.85 -7.74 2.12
CA TYR A 127 -5.10 -8.27 3.25
C TYR A 127 -4.35 -9.55 2.86
N SER A 128 -3.32 -9.86 3.63
CA SER A 128 -2.61 -11.13 3.60
C SER A 128 -2.50 -11.67 5.02
N LEU A 129 -2.53 -13.01 5.13
CA LEU A 129 -2.26 -13.70 6.38
C LEU A 129 -0.76 -13.82 6.59
N GLY A 130 -0.36 -14.11 7.80
CA GLY A 130 1.00 -14.44 8.15
C GLY A 130 1.06 -15.06 9.54
N GLN A 131 2.22 -15.61 9.88
CA GLN A 131 2.53 -16.01 11.25
C GLN A 131 3.83 -15.39 11.72
N GLN A 132 3.94 -15.25 13.03
CA GLN A 132 5.16 -14.88 13.72
C GLN A 132 5.13 -15.48 15.11
N ASP A 133 6.19 -16.21 15.50
CA ASP A 133 6.31 -16.85 16.82
C ASP A 133 5.10 -17.71 17.18
N GLY A 134 4.56 -18.49 16.23
CA GLY A 134 3.38 -19.35 16.41
C GLY A 134 2.05 -18.59 16.53
N ARG A 135 2.05 -17.30 16.27
CA ARG A 135 0.86 -16.44 16.31
C ARG A 135 0.42 -16.04 14.91
N LEU A 136 -0.89 -16.07 14.69
CA LEU A 136 -1.49 -15.64 13.43
C LEU A 136 -1.48 -14.11 13.34
N THR A 137 -1.01 -13.61 12.23
CA THR A 137 -1.01 -12.18 11.93
C THR A 137 -1.80 -11.87 10.67
N VAL A 138 -2.40 -10.69 10.62
CA VAL A 138 -3.08 -10.16 9.44
C VAL A 138 -2.47 -8.82 9.08
N MET A 139 -2.17 -8.64 7.81
CA MET A 139 -1.59 -7.41 7.28
C MET A 139 -2.59 -6.71 6.36
N ASP A 140 -2.82 -5.43 6.61
CA ASP A 140 -3.54 -4.57 5.65
C ASP A 140 -2.56 -4.10 4.57
N LEU A 141 -2.77 -4.57 3.35
CA LEU A 141 -1.89 -4.29 2.22
C LEU A 141 -2.03 -2.87 1.66
N ARG A 142 -3.00 -2.08 2.13
CA ARG A 142 -3.23 -0.72 1.65
C ARG A 142 -2.19 0.27 2.16
N MET A 143 -1.59 0.01 3.32
CA MET A 143 -0.69 0.95 4.00
C MET A 143 0.68 0.31 4.26
N GLY A 144 1.62 0.58 3.38
CA GLY A 144 2.97 0.02 3.39
C GLY A 144 3.36 -0.50 2.02
N GLN A 145 4.43 -1.27 1.97
CA GLN A 145 4.92 -2.02 0.81
C GLN A 145 5.77 -3.19 1.32
N GLU A 146 5.97 -4.20 0.51
CA GLU A 146 6.86 -5.30 0.90
C GLU A 146 8.29 -4.82 1.18
N PRO A 147 8.90 -5.34 2.26
CA PRO A 147 8.37 -6.24 3.29
C PRO A 147 7.74 -5.52 4.49
N TYR A 148 7.52 -4.20 4.42
CA TYR A 148 7.15 -3.34 5.54
C TYR A 148 5.71 -2.87 5.44
N TYR A 149 4.85 -3.43 6.32
CA TYR A 149 3.48 -2.97 6.49
C TYR A 149 3.27 -2.33 7.85
N PHE A 150 2.68 -1.14 7.87
CA PHE A 150 2.38 -0.41 9.10
C PHE A 150 1.27 -1.09 9.91
N PHE A 151 0.27 -1.61 9.23
CA PHE A 151 -0.89 -2.26 9.84
C PHE A 151 -0.78 -3.78 9.71
N ARG A 152 0.02 -4.34 10.61
CA ARG A 152 0.13 -5.76 10.86
C ARG A 152 -0.40 -6.02 12.27
N PHE A 153 -1.36 -6.90 12.39
CA PHE A 153 -2.05 -7.21 13.64
C PHE A 153 -1.85 -8.67 14.01
N ASP A 154 -1.51 -8.91 15.26
CA ASP A 154 -1.55 -10.21 15.89
C ASP A 154 -3.02 -10.49 16.29
N VAL A 155 -3.58 -11.59 15.81
CA VAL A 155 -5.00 -11.96 16.01
C VAL A 155 -5.16 -13.26 16.79
N GLY A 156 -4.09 -13.78 17.39
CA GLY A 156 -4.14 -14.95 18.25
C GLY A 156 -3.19 -16.07 17.85
N PRO A 157 -3.21 -17.22 18.52
CA PRO A 157 -2.36 -18.36 18.19
C PRO A 157 -2.80 -19.02 16.88
N VAL A 158 -1.85 -19.57 16.12
CA VAL A 158 -2.14 -20.36 14.91
C VAL A 158 -2.84 -21.69 15.27
N GLN A 159 -2.45 -22.30 16.38
CA GLN A 159 -3.09 -23.52 16.90
C GLN A 159 -3.86 -23.20 18.17
N GLY A 160 -5.12 -23.64 18.26
CA GLY A 160 -5.88 -23.49 19.51
C GLY A 160 -7.25 -22.81 19.43
N GLY A 161 -7.79 -22.66 18.23
CA GLY A 161 -9.20 -22.27 18.04
C GLY A 161 -9.49 -20.76 18.08
N ALA A 162 -10.70 -20.44 17.64
CA ALA A 162 -11.23 -19.08 17.54
C ALA A 162 -11.26 -18.38 18.92
N GLY A 163 -10.15 -17.80 19.30
CA GLY A 163 -10.06 -16.93 20.46
C GLY A 163 -10.96 -15.71 20.23
N ARG A 164 -11.86 -15.48 21.16
CA ARG A 164 -12.78 -14.33 21.18
C ARG A 164 -12.04 -13.00 21.46
N GLU A 165 -10.75 -13.09 21.69
CA GLU A 165 -9.94 -11.95 22.10
C GLU A 165 -9.29 -11.33 20.87
N ILE A 166 -9.86 -10.22 20.44
CA ILE A 166 -9.22 -9.31 19.47
C ILE A 166 -8.06 -8.61 20.19
N VAL A 167 -6.97 -9.31 20.41
CA VAL A 167 -5.72 -8.66 20.82
C VAL A 167 -5.07 -8.17 19.54
N SER A 168 -5.58 -7.08 18.99
CA SER A 168 -4.95 -6.39 17.86
C SER A 168 -3.73 -5.63 18.34
N ARG A 169 -2.65 -6.34 18.61
CA ARG A 169 -1.35 -5.72 18.85
C ARG A 169 -0.75 -5.35 17.50
N ALA A 170 -0.57 -4.06 17.26
CA ALA A 170 0.16 -3.61 16.08
C ALA A 170 1.62 -4.06 16.19
N VAL A 171 2.03 -4.98 15.30
CA VAL A 171 3.40 -5.52 15.19
C VAL A 171 4.08 -5.05 13.89
N GLY A 172 3.60 -3.93 13.35
CA GLY A 172 4.11 -3.36 12.12
C GLY A 172 5.57 -2.91 12.24
N GLN A 173 6.34 -3.19 11.20
CA GLN A 173 7.72 -2.72 11.09
C GLN A 173 7.76 -1.43 10.29
N ARG A 174 8.60 -0.49 10.72
CA ARG A 174 8.84 0.75 9.97
C ARG A 174 9.98 0.52 8.97
N PRO A 175 9.84 1.00 7.72
CA PRO A 175 10.95 0.97 6.79
C PRO A 175 12.08 1.89 7.29
N ASP A 176 13.31 1.52 6.97
CA ASP A 176 14.42 2.46 7.10
C ASP A 176 14.26 3.57 6.06
N VAL A 177 14.03 4.77 6.55
CA VAL A 177 13.82 5.95 5.70
C VAL A 177 15.07 6.27 4.89
N ALA A 178 16.26 6.03 5.45
CA ALA A 178 17.52 6.33 4.77
C ALA A 178 17.72 5.47 3.53
N SER A 179 17.36 4.19 3.57
CA SER A 179 17.43 3.29 2.42
C SER A 179 16.25 3.45 1.44
N ALA A 180 15.08 3.82 1.94
CA ALA A 180 13.88 3.98 1.12
C ALA A 180 13.88 5.25 0.27
N LEU A 181 14.44 6.36 0.76
CA LEU A 181 14.42 7.64 0.05
C LEU A 181 15.15 7.64 -1.29
N PRO A 182 16.36 7.06 -1.46
CA PRO A 182 17.05 7.00 -2.74
C PRO A 182 16.24 6.22 -3.78
N TRP A 183 15.65 5.10 -3.39
CA TRP A 183 14.79 4.30 -4.25
C TRP A 183 13.54 5.10 -4.67
N LEU A 184 12.85 5.71 -3.71
CA LEU A 184 11.66 6.51 -3.95
C LEU A 184 11.95 7.65 -4.94
N TRP A 185 13.09 8.33 -4.76
CA TRP A 185 13.51 9.43 -5.62
C TRP A 185 13.84 8.97 -7.05
N ALA A 186 14.52 7.84 -7.20
CA ALA A 186 14.82 7.25 -8.50
C ALA A 186 13.54 6.83 -9.24
N ARG A 187 12.63 6.13 -8.55
CA ARG A 187 11.33 5.72 -9.12
C ARG A 187 10.43 6.89 -9.47
N LEU A 188 10.42 7.93 -8.65
CA LEU A 188 9.65 9.14 -8.91
C LEU A 188 10.08 9.80 -10.23
N LYS A 189 11.38 9.76 -10.55
CA LYS A 189 11.93 10.28 -11.82
C LYS A 189 11.73 9.36 -13.03
N GLY A 190 11.01 8.24 -12.87
CA GLY A 190 10.77 7.28 -13.95
C GLY A 190 11.93 6.28 -14.17
N GLN A 191 12.90 6.19 -13.27
CA GLN A 191 13.94 5.18 -13.37
C GLN A 191 13.39 3.83 -12.88
N ASP A 192 13.45 2.80 -13.70
CA ASP A 192 12.98 1.46 -13.33
C ASP A 192 13.98 0.76 -12.41
N VAL A 193 14.01 1.20 -11.15
CA VAL A 193 14.85 0.63 -10.10
C VAL A 193 14.01 -0.36 -9.30
N PRO A 194 14.46 -1.61 -9.14
CA PRO A 194 13.72 -2.61 -8.36
C PRO A 194 13.68 -2.21 -6.88
N LEU A 195 12.62 -2.65 -6.18
CA LEU A 195 12.59 -2.57 -4.72
C LEU A 195 13.83 -3.30 -4.15
N PRO A 196 14.36 -2.83 -3.01
CA PRO A 196 15.40 -3.56 -2.30
C PRO A 196 15.03 -5.03 -2.16
N ALA A 197 15.95 -5.91 -2.50
CA ALA A 197 15.70 -7.37 -2.51
C ALA A 197 15.79 -8.02 -1.12
N ALA A 198 16.17 -7.25 -0.11
CA ALA A 198 16.36 -7.72 1.25
C ALA A 198 15.69 -6.79 2.27
N ASP A 199 15.35 -7.34 3.44
CA ASP A 199 14.94 -6.56 4.60
C ASP A 199 16.15 -5.92 5.31
N HIS A 200 15.90 -5.18 6.40
CA HIS A 200 16.98 -4.54 7.19
C HIS A 200 17.93 -5.52 7.88
N ALA A 201 17.54 -6.78 8.03
CA ALA A 201 18.39 -7.85 8.58
C ALA A 201 19.20 -8.56 7.48
N GLY A 202 19.12 -8.11 6.22
CA GLY A 202 19.81 -8.71 5.09
C GLY A 202 19.15 -10.00 4.57
N ARG A 203 17.95 -10.37 5.07
CA ARG A 203 17.22 -11.54 4.60
C ARG A 203 16.53 -11.19 3.28
N SER A 204 16.54 -12.13 2.33
CA SER A 204 15.80 -11.93 1.07
C SER A 204 14.29 -11.79 1.34
N ILE A 205 13.60 -11.03 0.50
CA ILE A 205 12.13 -10.90 0.61
C ILE A 205 11.46 -12.27 0.49
N GLN A 206 12.02 -13.18 -0.30
CA GLN A 206 11.49 -14.53 -0.45
C GLN A 206 11.59 -15.33 0.85
N GLU A 207 12.71 -15.27 1.57
CA GLU A 207 12.86 -15.89 2.88
C GLU A 207 11.87 -15.33 3.90
N VAL A 208 11.72 -14.02 3.95
CA VAL A 208 10.74 -13.35 4.82
C VAL A 208 9.32 -13.81 4.51
N GLN A 209 8.98 -14.04 3.24
CA GLN A 209 7.68 -14.52 2.80
C GLN A 209 7.44 -15.97 3.20
N LEU A 210 8.43 -16.86 2.99
CA LEU A 210 8.32 -18.27 3.37
C LEU A 210 8.14 -18.42 4.88
N GLU A 211 8.95 -17.74 5.68
CA GLU A 211 8.83 -17.70 7.13
C GLU A 211 7.45 -17.20 7.56
N ARG A 212 6.97 -16.12 6.94
CA ARG A 212 5.66 -15.54 7.19
C ARG A 212 4.52 -16.52 6.92
N CYS A 213 4.62 -17.33 5.88
CA CYS A 213 3.61 -18.33 5.55
C CYS A 213 3.75 -19.65 6.33
N GLY A 214 4.78 -19.80 7.16
CA GLY A 214 5.02 -21.03 7.92
C GLY A 214 5.56 -22.18 7.09
N VAL A 215 6.17 -21.88 5.97
CA VAL A 215 6.88 -22.86 5.13
C VAL A 215 8.35 -22.81 5.55
N GLN A 216 8.82 -23.90 6.14
CA GLN A 216 10.24 -24.12 6.46
C GLN A 216 10.95 -24.82 5.32
#